data_c7b4a69eb55273d1832e24cb7c41ab50
#
_entry.id   c7b4a69eb55273d1832e24cb7c41ab50
#
_cell.length_a   1.000
_cell.length_b   1.000
_cell.length_c   1.000
_cell.angle_alpha   90.00
_cell.angle_beta   90.00
_cell.angle_gamma   90.00
#
_symmetry.space_group_name_H-M   'P 1'
#
loop_
_entity.id
_entity.type
_entity.pdbx_description
1 polymer ?
#
loop_
_entity_poly.entity_id
_entity_poly.type
_entity_poly.pdbx_seq_one_letter_code
_entity_poly.pdbx_strand_id
1 'polypeptide(L)'
;MTVVNSKANRTAVAARPCSMFKTWALVGLLQLGGGVHASGAEPAAVSEADCPAAHTPYSSKTILLDLLINPLTRAVLDKDVPDLLTNLPDLITRTTPPTFAAIVDAEWVAASKNLPLSAATIASLDADLSSIAVTDAAARARCARYDQGASPLPATVRMPSMLVFSKATGARDDHAIHAAATAFRRIGSHNGWTMAFTESGAAINDIDLSHFTLVVWNNVSGDVLTVPQRAALRRYVERGGGFAAVHGSGGDFRYDWGWYADTLIGARFLGHPRSPGFQDALVLVDDPTNWVTQGLPASWNLTEEWYSFKASPRLSGAHVLLRLDEGTYDPTEGGVDLHMGDHPVAWTKCVGDGRSFYMAMGHRPENYENPNVKRLLARGLTWAADRGPTHCRAGNEIPRRDRSPLP
;
A
#
# COMPACT_ATOMS: atom_id res chain seq x y z
N MET A 1 43.20 42.69 0.70
CA MET A 1 43.03 43.69 -0.37
C MET A 1 42.05 43.12 -1.36
N THR A 2 40.84 43.57 -1.61
CA THR A 2 40.11 44.81 -1.32
C THR A 2 38.63 44.47 -1.20
N VAL A 3 38.01 44.99 -0.16
CA VAL A 3 36.56 44.94 0.11
C VAL A 3 35.88 45.96 -0.82
N VAL A 4 34.73 45.58 -1.43
CA VAL A 4 33.74 46.56 -1.86
C VAL A 4 32.35 46.16 -1.38
N ASN A 5 31.86 46.98 -0.48
CA ASN A 5 30.50 47.07 0.04
C ASN A 5 29.62 47.83 -0.97
N SER A 6 28.38 47.42 -1.18
CA SER A 6 27.34 48.32 -1.73
C SER A 6 26.01 48.05 -1.04
N LYS A 7 25.54 49.12 -0.40
CA LYS A 7 24.32 49.25 0.42
C LYS A 7 23.06 49.43 -0.44
N ALA A 8 22.01 48.83 0.03
CA ALA A 8 20.63 49.32 0.21
C ALA A 8 19.95 50.23 -0.82
N ASN A 9 18.73 49.89 -1.17
CA ASN A 9 17.63 50.86 -1.05
C ASN A 9 16.28 50.16 -0.80
N ARG A 10 15.68 50.48 0.34
CA ARG A 10 14.29 50.17 0.68
C ARG A 10 13.42 51.33 0.19
N THR A 11 12.34 51.02 -0.52
CA THR A 11 11.23 51.96 -0.68
C THR A 11 9.94 51.26 -0.22
N ALA A 12 9.45 51.75 0.90
CA ALA A 12 8.12 51.43 1.46
C ALA A 12 7.07 52.21 0.70
N VAL A 13 6.01 51.58 0.26
CA VAL A 13 4.78 52.29 -0.21
C VAL A 13 3.65 51.93 0.78
N ALA A 14 3.13 53.05 1.36
CA ALA A 14 2.08 53.08 2.36
C ALA A 14 0.69 52.76 1.78
N ALA A 15 -0.06 51.95 2.47
CA ALA A 15 -1.50 51.71 2.26
C ALA A 15 -2.32 52.89 2.81
N ARG A 16 -3.33 53.32 2.07
CA ARG A 16 -4.44 54.16 2.59
C ARG A 16 -5.73 53.37 2.55
N PRO A 17 -6.58 53.51 3.61
CA PRO A 17 -7.88 52.85 3.64
C PRO A 17 -8.94 53.72 2.96
N CYS A 18 -9.84 53.08 2.21
CA CYS A 18 -11.06 53.74 1.70
C CYS A 18 -12.29 53.10 2.36
N SER A 19 -12.93 53.80 3.24
CA SER A 19 -14.23 53.49 3.84
C SER A 19 -15.32 54.01 2.90
N MET A 20 -16.34 53.19 2.64
CA MET A 20 -17.67 53.68 2.22
C MET A 20 -18.75 52.80 2.83
N PHE A 21 -19.40 53.34 3.83
CA PHE A 21 -20.72 52.93 4.34
C PHE A 21 -21.77 53.17 3.26
N LYS A 22 -22.61 52.21 2.96
CA LYS A 22 -23.96 52.42 2.43
C LYS A 22 -24.92 51.47 3.14
N THR A 23 -25.72 52.07 3.99
CA THR A 23 -26.95 51.58 4.57
C THR A 23 -27.99 51.27 3.50
N TRP A 24 -28.57 50.06 3.53
CA TRP A 24 -29.86 49.75 2.91
C TRP A 24 -30.77 49.00 3.88
N ALA A 25 -32.02 49.39 3.82
CA ALA A 25 -33.07 49.08 4.77
C ALA A 25 -33.50 47.62 4.82
N LEU A 26 -33.98 47.19 6.00
CA LEU A 26 -34.73 45.97 6.24
C LEU A 26 -36.03 45.97 5.43
N VAL A 27 -36.23 44.86 4.68
CA VAL A 27 -37.57 44.36 4.32
C VAL A 27 -37.64 42.93 4.82
N GLY A 28 -38.48 42.70 5.82
CA GLY A 28 -38.72 41.37 6.38
C GLY A 28 -39.58 40.54 5.43
N LEU A 29 -39.11 39.37 5.03
CA LEU A 29 -39.89 38.26 4.53
C LEU A 29 -39.74 37.09 5.46
N LEU A 30 -40.81 36.77 6.23
CA LEU A 30 -40.91 35.47 6.89
C LEU A 30 -40.99 34.39 5.81
N GLN A 31 -39.92 33.62 5.66
CA GLN A 31 -40.00 32.32 5.02
C GLN A 31 -39.93 31.24 6.09
N LEU A 32 -41.05 30.55 6.28
CA LEU A 32 -41.12 29.26 6.95
C LEU A 32 -40.35 28.24 6.09
N GLY A 33 -39.04 28.13 6.28
CA GLY A 33 -38.20 27.12 5.70
C GLY A 33 -38.08 25.95 6.67
N GLY A 34 -38.84 24.86 6.44
CA GLY A 34 -38.59 23.57 7.08
C GLY A 34 -37.19 23.09 6.69
N GLY A 35 -36.24 23.23 7.63
CA GLY A 35 -34.91 22.65 7.49
C GLY A 35 -35.01 21.13 7.50
N VAL A 36 -34.89 20.51 6.34
CA VAL A 36 -34.56 19.10 6.24
C VAL A 36 -33.12 18.98 6.73
N HIS A 37 -32.95 18.68 8.02
CA HIS A 37 -31.68 18.18 8.50
C HIS A 37 -31.43 16.85 7.80
N ALA A 38 -30.58 16.84 6.77
CA ALA A 38 -29.95 15.64 6.31
C ALA A 38 -29.13 15.13 7.51
N SER A 39 -29.68 14.16 8.24
CA SER A 39 -28.90 13.39 9.21
C SER A 39 -27.85 12.66 8.38
N GLY A 40 -26.60 13.13 8.42
CA GLY A 40 -25.48 12.38 7.96
C GLY A 40 -25.47 11.10 8.78
N ALA A 41 -25.86 9.99 8.21
CA ALA A 41 -25.71 8.69 8.82
C ALA A 41 -24.22 8.52 9.14
N GLU A 42 -23.87 8.38 10.43
CA GLU A 42 -22.54 7.94 10.81
C GLU A 42 -22.22 6.65 10.03
N PRO A 43 -21.00 6.51 9.50
CA PRO A 43 -20.62 5.30 8.82
C PRO A 43 -20.88 4.12 9.77
N ALA A 44 -21.60 3.11 9.29
CA ALA A 44 -21.94 1.93 10.08
C ALA A 44 -20.65 1.31 10.63
N ALA A 45 -20.60 1.08 11.93
CA ALA A 45 -19.47 0.45 12.58
C ALA A 45 -19.26 -0.94 11.97
N VAL A 46 -17.99 -1.33 11.76
CA VAL A 46 -17.64 -2.67 11.25
C VAL A 46 -18.18 -3.73 12.20
N SER A 47 -18.89 -4.72 11.64
CA SER A 47 -19.30 -5.89 12.42
C SER A 47 -18.05 -6.61 12.97
N GLU A 48 -18.01 -6.91 14.25
CA GLU A 48 -16.89 -7.62 14.87
C GLU A 48 -16.66 -9.00 14.20
N ALA A 49 -17.72 -9.64 13.69
CA ALA A 49 -17.61 -10.90 12.95
C ALA A 49 -16.86 -10.76 11.62
N ASP A 50 -16.84 -9.55 11.02
CA ASP A 50 -16.18 -9.28 9.75
C ASP A 50 -14.73 -8.78 9.92
N CYS A 51 -14.35 -8.46 11.16
CA CYS A 51 -13.03 -7.92 11.48
C CYS A 51 -12.02 -9.07 11.71
N PRO A 52 -10.93 -9.15 10.94
CA PRO A 52 -10.03 -10.31 10.95
C PRO A 52 -9.42 -10.66 12.31
N ALA A 53 -9.14 -9.68 13.14
CA ALA A 53 -8.44 -9.88 14.42
C ALA A 53 -9.27 -9.47 15.64
N ALA A 54 -10.61 -9.29 15.51
CA ALA A 54 -11.46 -8.73 16.55
C ALA A 54 -11.24 -9.41 17.92
N HIS A 55 -11.36 -10.74 17.97
CA HIS A 55 -11.28 -11.53 19.20
C HIS A 55 -10.02 -12.38 19.32
N THR A 56 -9.01 -12.15 18.47
CA THR A 56 -7.74 -12.87 18.58
C THR A 56 -7.06 -12.54 19.91
N PRO A 57 -6.67 -13.55 20.73
CA PRO A 57 -5.93 -13.33 21.97
C PRO A 57 -4.66 -12.51 21.73
N TYR A 58 -4.26 -11.70 22.72
CA TYR A 58 -3.02 -10.94 22.63
C TYR A 58 -1.79 -11.85 22.80
N SER A 59 -0.72 -11.55 22.07
CA SER A 59 0.58 -12.21 22.15
C SER A 59 1.70 -11.26 21.69
N SER A 60 2.93 -11.67 21.83
CA SER A 60 4.12 -10.96 21.25
C SER A 60 4.01 -10.78 19.74
N LYS A 61 3.23 -11.63 19.07
CA LYS A 61 2.94 -11.59 17.62
C LYS A 61 1.75 -10.70 17.25
N THR A 62 1.03 -10.16 18.22
CA THR A 62 -0.01 -9.15 17.94
C THR A 62 0.66 -7.90 17.36
N ILE A 63 0.06 -7.28 16.31
CA ILE A 63 0.60 -6.04 15.77
C ILE A 63 0.70 -4.99 16.88
N LEU A 64 1.78 -4.22 16.85
CA LEU A 64 2.08 -3.26 17.92
C LEU A 64 0.94 -2.27 18.14
N LEU A 65 0.28 -1.83 17.08
CA LEU A 65 -0.90 -0.95 17.16
C LEU A 65 -1.96 -1.52 18.12
N ASP A 66 -2.30 -2.79 17.99
CA ASP A 66 -3.33 -3.44 18.83
C ASP A 66 -2.91 -3.59 20.28
N LEU A 67 -1.60 -3.66 20.54
CA LEU A 67 -1.06 -3.64 21.89
C LEU A 67 -1.04 -2.21 22.47
N LEU A 68 -0.82 -1.20 21.65
CA LEU A 68 -0.75 0.21 22.10
C LEU A 68 -2.12 0.84 22.36
N ILE A 69 -3.17 0.46 21.61
CA ILE A 69 -4.52 1.03 21.79
C ILE A 69 -5.23 0.47 23.02
N ASN A 70 -4.78 -0.64 23.59
CA ASN A 70 -5.33 -1.18 24.83
C ASN A 70 -4.39 -0.84 26.01
N PRO A 71 -4.86 -0.07 27.03
CA PRO A 71 -4.01 0.32 28.16
C PRO A 71 -3.43 -0.85 28.95
N LEU A 72 -4.15 -1.99 29.03
CA LEU A 72 -3.68 -3.16 29.78
C LEU A 72 -2.54 -3.85 29.05
N THR A 73 -2.63 -4.06 27.75
CA THR A 73 -1.54 -4.66 26.97
C THR A 73 -0.34 -3.73 26.88
N ARG A 74 -0.58 -2.42 26.80
CA ARG A 74 0.49 -1.42 26.88
C ARG A 74 1.24 -1.51 28.19
N ALA A 75 0.55 -1.62 29.34
CA ALA A 75 1.18 -1.77 30.64
C ALA A 75 2.01 -3.06 30.76
N VAL A 76 1.59 -4.16 30.11
CA VAL A 76 2.39 -5.38 30.04
C VAL A 76 3.68 -5.16 29.25
N LEU A 77 3.63 -4.47 28.09
CA LEU A 77 4.85 -4.12 27.36
C LEU A 77 5.81 -3.27 28.20
N ASP A 78 5.29 -2.25 28.89
CA ASP A 78 6.10 -1.36 29.74
C ASP A 78 6.72 -2.10 30.94
N LYS A 79 6.05 -3.16 31.45
CA LYS A 79 6.53 -3.99 32.56
C LYS A 79 7.57 -5.02 32.11
N ASP A 80 7.25 -5.82 31.07
CA ASP A 80 8.01 -7.01 30.70
C ASP A 80 9.17 -6.67 29.75
N VAL A 81 9.05 -5.56 28.99
CA VAL A 81 10.09 -5.06 28.08
C VAL A 81 10.19 -3.54 28.19
N PRO A 82 10.65 -2.99 29.35
CA PRO A 82 10.56 -1.56 29.67
C PRO A 82 11.25 -0.64 28.66
N ASP A 83 12.28 -1.12 27.95
CA ASP A 83 13.00 -0.33 26.94
C ASP A 83 12.42 -0.44 25.54
N LEU A 84 11.39 -1.27 25.32
CA LEU A 84 10.84 -1.54 24.00
C LEU A 84 10.36 -0.27 23.31
N LEU A 85 9.60 0.55 24.02
CA LEU A 85 8.92 1.73 23.46
C LEU A 85 9.69 3.04 23.69
N THR A 86 10.82 3.01 24.41
CA THR A 86 11.62 4.20 24.68
C THR A 86 12.30 4.73 23.41
N ASN A 87 12.33 6.05 23.24
CA ASN A 87 13.01 6.72 22.13
C ASN A 87 12.62 6.25 20.72
N LEU A 88 11.42 5.69 20.55
CA LEU A 88 10.88 5.37 19.22
C LEU A 88 10.31 6.63 18.57
N PRO A 89 10.42 6.75 17.22
CA PRO A 89 9.73 7.78 16.47
C PRO A 89 8.20 7.71 16.66
N ASP A 90 7.53 8.88 16.61
CA ASP A 90 6.07 8.97 16.69
C ASP A 90 5.35 8.07 15.65
N LEU A 91 5.96 7.91 14.49
CA LEU A 91 5.46 7.01 13.45
C LEU A 91 5.27 5.56 13.94
N ILE A 92 6.06 5.08 14.92
CA ILE A 92 5.97 3.72 15.48
C ILE A 92 5.08 3.66 16.73
N THR A 93 4.90 4.78 17.45
CA THR A 93 4.16 4.81 18.71
C THR A 93 2.75 5.38 18.58
N ARG A 94 2.43 5.98 17.45
CA ARG A 94 1.10 6.53 17.15
C ARG A 94 0.04 5.44 17.13
N THR A 95 -1.10 5.72 17.78
CA THR A 95 -2.24 4.79 17.88
C THR A 95 -3.34 5.06 16.85
N THR A 96 -3.15 6.06 15.98
CA THR A 96 -4.08 6.40 14.90
C THR A 96 -3.44 6.08 13.54
N PRO A 97 -4.02 5.20 12.72
CA PRO A 97 -3.55 4.96 11.36
C PRO A 97 -3.58 6.23 10.47
N PRO A 98 -2.65 6.36 9.51
CA PRO A 98 -1.58 5.41 9.19
C PRO A 98 -0.44 5.47 10.23
N THR A 99 0.04 4.31 10.63
CA THR A 99 1.14 4.16 11.60
C THR A 99 1.96 2.91 11.33
N PHE A 100 3.26 2.99 11.49
CA PHE A 100 4.15 1.84 11.32
C PHE A 100 3.85 0.72 12.34
N ALA A 101 3.27 1.07 13.50
CA ALA A 101 2.79 0.09 14.49
C ALA A 101 1.78 -0.93 13.92
N ALA A 102 1.10 -0.61 12.81
CA ALA A 102 0.13 -1.51 12.18
C ALA A 102 0.75 -2.61 11.32
N ILE A 103 2.08 -2.59 11.09
CA ILE A 103 2.80 -3.56 10.24
C ILE A 103 3.98 -4.22 10.93
N VAL A 104 4.16 -4.00 12.23
CA VAL A 104 5.22 -4.59 13.05
C VAL A 104 4.65 -5.18 14.33
N ASP A 105 5.41 -6.07 14.97
CA ASP A 105 5.14 -6.62 16.29
C ASP A 105 6.23 -6.26 17.30
N ALA A 106 6.09 -6.69 18.56
CA ALA A 106 7.06 -6.39 19.62
C ALA A 106 8.45 -6.95 19.33
N GLU A 107 8.54 -8.12 18.70
CA GLU A 107 9.83 -8.74 18.37
C GLU A 107 10.56 -7.95 17.27
N TRP A 108 9.84 -7.47 16.27
CA TRP A 108 10.43 -6.62 15.23
C TRP A 108 10.98 -5.30 15.83
N VAL A 109 10.21 -4.66 16.72
CA VAL A 109 10.67 -3.42 17.39
C VAL A 109 11.92 -3.69 18.22
N ALA A 110 11.92 -4.77 19.00
CA ALA A 110 13.08 -5.15 19.81
C ALA A 110 14.32 -5.40 18.94
N ALA A 111 14.18 -6.15 17.85
CA ALA A 111 15.25 -6.42 16.90
C ALA A 111 15.79 -5.13 16.27
N SER A 112 14.90 -4.21 15.86
CA SER A 112 15.28 -2.92 15.25
C SER A 112 16.06 -2.00 16.18
N LYS A 113 15.95 -2.22 17.49
CA LYS A 113 16.69 -1.50 18.56
C LYS A 113 17.94 -2.23 19.04
N ASN A 114 18.30 -3.36 18.43
CA ASN A 114 19.32 -4.27 18.95
C ASN A 114 19.05 -4.69 20.42
N LEU A 115 17.80 -4.87 20.78
CA LEU A 115 17.29 -5.34 22.07
C LEU A 115 16.75 -6.77 21.91
N PRO A 116 17.59 -7.80 21.84
CA PRO A 116 17.12 -9.16 21.57
C PRO A 116 16.27 -9.66 22.74
N LEU A 117 15.07 -10.13 22.45
CA LEU A 117 14.21 -10.78 23.43
C LEU A 117 14.64 -12.24 23.59
N SER A 118 14.92 -12.66 24.83
CA SER A 118 15.16 -14.07 25.11
C SER A 118 13.87 -14.88 24.94
N ALA A 119 13.99 -16.17 24.67
CA ALA A 119 12.84 -17.08 24.65
C ALA A 119 12.02 -17.04 25.96
N ALA A 120 12.69 -16.87 27.10
CA ALA A 120 12.03 -16.71 28.40
C ALA A 120 11.24 -15.40 28.49
N THR A 121 11.81 -14.28 27.99
CA THR A 121 11.11 -12.99 27.94
C THR A 121 9.87 -13.06 27.04
N ILE A 122 9.99 -13.70 25.87
CA ILE A 122 8.86 -13.88 24.94
C ILE A 122 7.77 -14.74 25.60
N ALA A 123 8.14 -15.83 26.26
CA ALA A 123 7.18 -16.71 26.95
C ALA A 123 6.46 -15.99 28.12
N SER A 124 7.17 -15.15 28.90
CA SER A 124 6.56 -14.33 29.95
C SER A 124 5.61 -13.30 29.36
N LEU A 125 6.03 -12.58 28.31
CA LEU A 125 5.22 -11.61 27.59
C LEU A 125 3.94 -12.24 27.03
N ASP A 126 4.04 -13.40 26.39
CA ASP A 126 2.90 -14.14 25.85
C ASP A 126 1.94 -14.61 26.96
N ALA A 127 2.46 -15.07 28.09
CA ALA A 127 1.64 -15.47 29.24
C ALA A 127 0.85 -14.29 29.81
N ASP A 128 1.51 -13.14 30.02
CA ASP A 128 0.85 -11.96 30.57
C ASP A 128 -0.14 -11.34 29.57
N LEU A 129 0.22 -11.23 28.29
CA LEU A 129 -0.67 -10.73 27.23
C LEU A 129 -1.90 -11.63 27.05
N SER A 130 -1.72 -12.96 27.00
CA SER A 130 -2.82 -13.90 26.80
C SER A 130 -3.80 -13.94 27.97
N SER A 131 -3.37 -13.50 29.19
CA SER A 131 -4.24 -13.37 30.35
C SER A 131 -5.24 -12.22 30.24
N ILE A 132 -5.00 -11.26 29.34
CA ILE A 132 -5.86 -10.09 29.14
C ILE A 132 -7.02 -10.48 28.23
N ALA A 133 -8.24 -10.39 28.74
CA ALA A 133 -9.44 -10.68 27.95
C ALA A 133 -9.62 -9.62 26.84
N VAL A 134 -9.94 -10.07 25.64
CA VAL A 134 -10.37 -9.19 24.55
C VAL A 134 -11.83 -8.83 24.78
N THR A 135 -12.07 -7.63 25.32
CA THR A 135 -13.43 -7.12 25.52
C THR A 135 -14.02 -6.63 24.19
N ASP A 136 -15.36 -6.48 24.11
CA ASP A 136 -16.03 -5.90 22.94
C ASP A 136 -15.50 -4.49 22.61
N ALA A 137 -15.15 -3.70 23.63
CA ALA A 137 -14.55 -2.38 23.43
C ALA A 137 -13.17 -2.50 22.76
N ALA A 138 -12.34 -3.45 23.17
CA ALA A 138 -11.04 -3.71 22.55
C ALA A 138 -11.19 -4.26 21.13
N ALA A 139 -12.16 -5.16 20.89
CA ALA A 139 -12.47 -5.66 19.56
C ALA A 139 -12.89 -4.51 18.62
N ARG A 140 -13.81 -3.64 19.04
CA ARG A 140 -14.22 -2.45 18.27
C ARG A 140 -13.04 -1.52 17.98
N ALA A 141 -12.16 -1.27 18.94
CA ALA A 141 -10.98 -0.43 18.74
C ALA A 141 -10.04 -1.01 17.67
N ARG A 142 -9.81 -2.33 17.68
CA ARG A 142 -9.05 -3.02 16.62
C ARG A 142 -9.71 -2.88 15.25
N CYS A 143 -11.04 -2.97 15.20
CA CYS A 143 -11.81 -2.96 13.96
C CYS A 143 -12.00 -1.57 13.35
N ALA A 144 -11.71 -0.49 14.09
CA ALA A 144 -11.88 0.90 13.64
C ALA A 144 -11.01 1.26 12.41
N ARG A 145 -10.00 0.44 12.08
CA ARG A 145 -9.14 0.64 10.89
C ARG A 145 -9.80 0.22 9.58
N TYR A 146 -10.85 -0.57 9.62
CA TYR A 146 -11.54 -1.08 8.44
C TYR A 146 -12.73 -0.19 8.04
N ASP A 147 -13.06 -0.20 6.76
CA ASP A 147 -14.23 0.49 6.24
C ASP A 147 -15.35 -0.49 5.95
N GLN A 148 -16.54 -0.15 6.40
CA GLN A 148 -17.80 -0.81 6.02
C GLN A 148 -18.82 0.25 5.57
N GLY A 149 -19.93 -0.20 5.05
CA GLY A 149 -21.05 0.63 4.63
C GLY A 149 -21.16 0.73 3.11
N ALA A 150 -21.75 1.85 2.65
CA ALA A 150 -21.97 2.06 1.23
C ALA A 150 -20.67 2.28 0.47
N SER A 151 -20.57 1.65 -0.69
CA SER A 151 -19.45 1.91 -1.59
C SER A 151 -19.43 3.38 -2.03
N PRO A 152 -18.26 4.03 -2.05
CA PRO A 152 -18.12 5.39 -2.56
C PRO A 152 -18.08 5.45 -4.10
N LEU A 153 -18.13 4.31 -4.77
CA LEU A 153 -18.03 4.23 -6.23
C LEU A 153 -19.36 4.53 -6.93
N PRO A 154 -19.32 5.03 -8.16
CA PRO A 154 -20.55 5.18 -8.96
C PRO A 154 -21.17 3.82 -9.23
N ALA A 155 -22.51 3.75 -9.25
CA ALA A 155 -23.27 2.50 -9.45
C ALA A 155 -22.97 1.78 -10.78
N THR A 156 -22.44 2.50 -11.76
CA THR A 156 -22.06 1.95 -13.07
C THR A 156 -20.71 2.46 -13.51
N VAL A 157 -19.84 1.55 -13.95
CA VAL A 157 -18.52 1.86 -14.51
C VAL A 157 -18.44 1.22 -15.89
N ARG A 158 -18.08 2.02 -16.90
CA ARG A 158 -17.94 1.51 -18.27
C ARG A 158 -16.62 0.73 -18.39
N MET A 159 -16.70 -0.51 -18.83
CA MET A 159 -15.53 -1.33 -19.12
C MET A 159 -14.92 -1.01 -20.51
N PRO A 160 -13.62 -1.20 -20.73
CA PRO A 160 -12.63 -1.64 -19.73
C PRO A 160 -12.37 -0.57 -18.68
N SER A 161 -12.09 -1.01 -17.45
CA SER A 161 -12.02 -0.11 -16.29
C SER A 161 -10.96 -0.53 -15.29
N MET A 162 -10.46 0.44 -14.53
CA MET A 162 -9.42 0.26 -13.53
C MET A 162 -9.86 0.91 -12.21
N LEU A 163 -9.87 0.13 -11.14
CA LEU A 163 -10.00 0.62 -9.77
C LEU A 163 -8.61 0.79 -9.16
N VAL A 164 -8.27 2.00 -8.75
CA VAL A 164 -7.04 2.30 -8.01
C VAL A 164 -7.39 2.45 -6.53
N PHE A 165 -6.86 1.56 -5.71
CA PHE A 165 -7.07 1.51 -4.28
C PHE A 165 -5.78 1.91 -3.56
N SER A 166 -5.84 2.94 -2.67
CA SER A 166 -4.66 3.57 -2.05
C SER A 166 -4.75 3.66 -0.52
N LYS A 167 -5.54 2.80 0.13
CA LYS A 167 -5.65 2.80 1.60
C LYS A 167 -4.36 2.33 2.25
N ALA A 168 -3.90 3.06 3.28
CA ALA A 168 -2.81 2.64 4.13
C ALA A 168 -3.22 2.76 5.61
N THR A 169 -3.09 1.67 6.37
CA THR A 169 -3.13 1.69 7.83
C THR A 169 -1.72 1.59 8.41
N GLY A 170 -0.77 1.07 7.64
CA GLY A 170 0.67 0.97 7.93
C GLY A 170 1.47 2.17 7.45
N ALA A 171 2.57 1.91 6.75
CA ALA A 171 3.40 2.95 6.14
C ALA A 171 2.63 3.70 5.04
N ARG A 172 2.83 5.02 4.98
CA ARG A 172 2.19 5.86 3.97
C ARG A 172 3.15 6.92 3.45
N ASP A 173 3.34 6.94 2.15
CA ASP A 173 4.03 8.00 1.43
C ASP A 173 3.07 8.63 0.40
N ASP A 174 2.59 9.83 0.71
CA ASP A 174 1.66 10.55 -0.16
C ASP A 174 2.32 10.99 -1.48
N HIS A 175 3.63 11.25 -1.51
CA HIS A 175 4.34 11.64 -2.73
C HIS A 175 4.38 10.48 -3.73
N ALA A 176 4.74 9.28 -3.26
CA ALA A 176 4.74 8.06 -4.06
C ALA A 176 3.32 7.70 -4.54
N ILE A 177 2.32 7.77 -3.65
CA ILE A 177 0.91 7.50 -3.96
C ILE A 177 0.40 8.43 -5.07
N HIS A 178 0.67 9.75 -4.98
CA HIS A 178 0.22 10.73 -5.95
C HIS A 178 0.92 10.60 -7.31
N ALA A 179 2.24 10.32 -7.30
CA ALA A 179 3.01 10.09 -8.53
C ALA A 179 2.52 8.84 -9.27
N ALA A 180 2.34 7.74 -8.55
CA ALA A 180 1.77 6.50 -9.08
C ALA A 180 0.35 6.72 -9.64
N ALA A 181 -0.54 7.40 -8.89
CA ALA A 181 -1.88 7.72 -9.35
C ALA A 181 -1.87 8.54 -10.64
N THR A 182 -0.92 9.47 -10.79
CA THR A 182 -0.74 10.26 -12.02
C THR A 182 -0.30 9.37 -13.19
N ALA A 183 0.64 8.44 -12.95
CA ALA A 183 1.05 7.46 -13.96
C ALA A 183 -0.12 6.55 -14.37
N PHE A 184 -0.92 6.06 -13.43
CA PHE A 184 -2.11 5.24 -13.72
C PHE A 184 -3.15 6.01 -14.53
N ARG A 185 -3.42 7.29 -14.21
CA ARG A 185 -4.33 8.13 -15.01
C ARG A 185 -3.86 8.26 -16.46
N ARG A 186 -2.56 8.46 -16.67
CA ARG A 186 -1.95 8.55 -18.00
C ARG A 186 -2.12 7.26 -18.78
N ILE A 187 -1.82 6.11 -18.14
CA ILE A 187 -1.95 4.79 -18.77
C ILE A 187 -3.42 4.48 -19.07
N GLY A 188 -4.32 4.71 -18.13
CA GLY A 188 -5.75 4.49 -18.32
C GLY A 188 -6.32 5.36 -19.45
N SER A 189 -5.96 6.66 -19.49
CA SER A 189 -6.40 7.56 -20.56
C SER A 189 -5.89 7.12 -21.93
N HIS A 190 -4.61 6.69 -22.01
CA HIS A 190 -4.03 6.19 -23.27
C HIS A 190 -4.74 4.94 -23.79
N ASN A 191 -5.19 4.08 -22.87
CA ASN A 191 -5.89 2.83 -23.21
C ASN A 191 -7.42 3.00 -23.31
N GLY A 192 -7.96 4.20 -23.12
CA GLY A 192 -9.41 4.44 -23.13
C GLY A 192 -10.16 3.79 -21.97
N TRP A 193 -9.49 3.54 -20.83
CA TRP A 193 -10.10 2.91 -19.66
C TRP A 193 -10.83 3.92 -18.79
N THR A 194 -11.98 3.53 -18.27
CA THR A 194 -12.64 4.25 -17.17
C THR A 194 -11.88 3.98 -15.87
N MET A 195 -11.64 5.01 -15.05
CA MET A 195 -10.87 4.88 -13.84
C MET A 195 -11.66 5.38 -12.63
N ALA A 196 -11.56 4.64 -11.53
CA ALA A 196 -12.03 5.05 -10.22
C ALA A 196 -10.87 4.99 -9.22
N PHE A 197 -10.84 5.94 -8.28
CA PHE A 197 -9.82 6.03 -7.23
C PHE A 197 -10.52 6.05 -5.89
N THR A 198 -10.04 5.25 -4.94
CA THR A 198 -10.62 5.17 -3.61
C THR A 198 -9.58 4.77 -2.56
N GLU A 199 -9.81 5.20 -1.34
CA GLU A 199 -9.12 4.69 -0.14
C GLU A 199 -10.08 3.89 0.74
N SER A 200 -11.35 3.73 0.35
CA SER A 200 -12.32 3.00 1.14
C SER A 200 -12.36 1.51 0.79
N GLY A 201 -12.13 0.66 1.78
CA GLY A 201 -12.29 -0.80 1.67
C GLY A 201 -13.71 -1.22 1.33
N ALA A 202 -14.73 -0.38 1.58
CA ALA A 202 -16.12 -0.65 1.21
C ALA A 202 -16.32 -0.86 -0.30
N ALA A 203 -15.42 -0.32 -1.14
CA ALA A 203 -15.41 -0.56 -2.58
C ALA A 203 -14.95 -1.97 -2.99
N ILE A 204 -14.40 -2.74 -2.06
CA ILE A 204 -13.90 -4.10 -2.32
C ILE A 204 -15.00 -5.11 -1.96
N ASN A 205 -15.96 -5.23 -2.85
CA ASN A 205 -17.09 -6.18 -2.73
C ASN A 205 -17.41 -6.80 -4.09
N ASP A 206 -18.16 -7.89 -4.12
CA ASP A 206 -18.41 -8.64 -5.35
C ASP A 206 -19.14 -7.82 -6.43
N ILE A 207 -20.04 -6.92 -6.03
CA ILE A 207 -20.83 -6.10 -6.97
C ILE A 207 -19.91 -5.07 -7.64
N ASP A 208 -19.21 -4.26 -6.85
CA ASP A 208 -18.34 -3.22 -7.39
C ASP A 208 -17.20 -3.81 -8.21
N LEU A 209 -16.53 -4.85 -7.69
CA LEU A 209 -15.41 -5.48 -8.39
C LEU A 209 -15.82 -6.07 -9.74
N SER A 210 -17.08 -6.52 -9.90
CA SER A 210 -17.60 -7.02 -11.18
C SER A 210 -17.57 -5.98 -12.31
N HIS A 211 -17.50 -4.70 -11.98
CA HIS A 211 -17.43 -3.58 -12.92
C HIS A 211 -16.01 -3.20 -13.33
N PHE A 212 -14.99 -3.86 -12.77
CA PHE A 212 -13.59 -3.54 -13.06
C PHE A 212 -12.87 -4.66 -13.79
N THR A 213 -12.10 -4.27 -14.81
CA THR A 213 -11.19 -5.17 -15.54
C THR A 213 -9.90 -5.39 -14.74
N LEU A 214 -9.48 -4.36 -14.00
CA LEU A 214 -8.22 -4.32 -13.26
C LEU A 214 -8.40 -3.61 -11.93
N VAL A 215 -7.92 -4.22 -10.86
CA VAL A 215 -7.75 -3.59 -9.54
C VAL A 215 -6.27 -3.33 -9.31
N VAL A 216 -5.91 -2.09 -9.00
CA VAL A 216 -4.53 -1.67 -8.73
C VAL A 216 -4.40 -1.26 -7.27
N TRP A 217 -3.50 -1.89 -6.55
CA TRP A 217 -3.09 -1.49 -5.21
C TRP A 217 -1.91 -0.53 -5.32
N ASN A 218 -2.16 0.71 -4.96
CA ASN A 218 -1.23 1.81 -5.04
C ASN A 218 -0.63 2.10 -3.67
N ASN A 219 0.50 1.50 -3.36
CA ASN A 219 1.18 1.66 -2.07
C ASN A 219 0.26 1.35 -0.86
N VAL A 220 -0.57 0.32 -0.99
CA VAL A 220 -1.43 -0.16 0.09
C VAL A 220 -0.57 -0.82 1.16
N SER A 221 -0.71 -0.39 2.42
CA SER A 221 0.08 -0.92 3.53
C SER A 221 -0.79 -1.16 4.77
N GLY A 222 -0.44 -2.20 5.50
CA GLY A 222 -1.14 -2.69 6.67
C GLY A 222 -2.41 -3.49 6.33
N ASP A 223 -3.14 -3.85 7.36
CA ASP A 223 -4.38 -4.61 7.22
C ASP A 223 -5.56 -3.66 6.96
N VAL A 224 -6.06 -3.66 5.74
CA VAL A 224 -7.01 -2.67 5.21
C VAL A 224 -8.37 -3.25 4.83
N LEU A 225 -8.52 -4.58 4.81
CA LEU A 225 -9.73 -5.26 4.34
C LEU A 225 -10.34 -6.17 5.41
N THR A 226 -11.67 -6.09 5.55
CA THR A 226 -12.46 -7.05 6.34
C THR A 226 -12.45 -8.45 5.72
N VAL A 227 -12.88 -9.46 6.49
CA VAL A 227 -12.95 -10.86 6.00
C VAL A 227 -13.80 -11.00 4.73
N PRO A 228 -15.03 -10.41 4.64
CA PRO A 228 -15.82 -10.45 3.41
C PRO A 228 -15.14 -9.75 2.23
N GLN A 229 -14.46 -8.60 2.46
CA GLN A 229 -13.74 -7.87 1.42
C GLN A 229 -12.54 -8.66 0.89
N ARG A 230 -11.78 -9.33 1.77
CA ARG A 230 -10.70 -10.25 1.36
C ARG A 230 -11.25 -11.39 0.49
N ALA A 231 -12.38 -11.97 0.91
CA ALA A 231 -13.02 -13.04 0.14
C ALA A 231 -13.52 -12.56 -1.22
N ALA A 232 -14.06 -11.34 -1.32
CA ALA A 232 -14.52 -10.76 -2.58
C ALA A 232 -13.35 -10.51 -3.54
N LEU A 233 -12.24 -9.90 -3.07
CA LEU A 233 -11.05 -9.69 -3.90
C LEU A 233 -10.45 -11.02 -4.36
N ARG A 234 -10.39 -12.01 -3.48
CA ARG A 234 -9.90 -13.34 -3.84
C ARG A 234 -10.75 -13.97 -4.94
N ARG A 235 -12.08 -13.99 -4.78
CA ARG A 235 -12.99 -14.51 -5.81
C ARG A 235 -12.87 -13.77 -7.13
N TYR A 236 -12.75 -12.44 -7.07
CA TYR A 236 -12.57 -11.61 -8.27
C TYR A 236 -11.33 -12.04 -9.06
N VAL A 237 -10.18 -12.14 -8.40
CA VAL A 237 -8.94 -12.55 -9.06
C VAL A 237 -9.03 -14.00 -9.55
N GLU A 238 -9.41 -14.95 -8.69
CA GLU A 238 -9.42 -16.38 -9.05
C GLU A 238 -10.36 -16.68 -10.23
N ARG A 239 -11.39 -15.84 -10.47
CA ARG A 239 -12.33 -15.96 -11.59
C ARG A 239 -11.93 -15.19 -12.85
N GLY A 240 -10.73 -14.67 -12.93
CA GLY A 240 -10.20 -14.02 -14.14
C GLY A 240 -10.01 -12.51 -14.03
N GLY A 241 -10.29 -11.90 -12.88
CA GLY A 241 -10.03 -10.49 -12.63
C GLY A 241 -8.55 -10.16 -12.64
N GLY A 242 -8.21 -8.96 -13.11
CA GLY A 242 -6.85 -8.45 -13.11
C GLY A 242 -6.48 -7.79 -11.78
N PHE A 243 -5.28 -8.07 -11.30
CA PHE A 243 -4.69 -7.41 -10.15
C PHE A 243 -3.31 -6.85 -10.49
N ALA A 244 -3.00 -5.67 -10.00
CA ALA A 244 -1.65 -5.13 -10.02
C ALA A 244 -1.33 -4.44 -8.69
N ALA A 245 -0.06 -4.43 -8.30
CA ALA A 245 0.37 -3.74 -7.10
C ALA A 245 1.75 -3.12 -7.30
N VAL A 246 2.00 -1.98 -6.64
CA VAL A 246 3.28 -1.29 -6.72
C VAL A 246 3.85 -1.08 -5.33
N HIS A 247 5.17 -1.17 -5.24
CA HIS A 247 6.05 -0.81 -4.14
C HIS A 247 5.48 -1.18 -2.75
N GLY A 248 5.04 -0.19 -1.94
CA GLY A 248 4.57 -0.38 -0.57
C GLY A 248 3.49 -1.45 -0.40
N SER A 249 2.77 -1.79 -1.49
CA SER A 249 1.79 -2.88 -1.44
C SER A 249 2.41 -4.27 -1.19
N GLY A 250 3.71 -4.43 -1.39
CA GLY A 250 4.44 -5.65 -1.06
C GLY A 250 5.51 -5.45 0.02
N GLY A 251 5.50 -4.32 0.76
CA GLY A 251 6.55 -3.86 1.67
C GLY A 251 6.23 -3.99 3.17
N ASP A 252 5.20 -4.70 3.57
CA ASP A 252 4.89 -4.86 4.99
C ASP A 252 5.71 -5.99 5.63
N PHE A 253 6.24 -5.76 6.83
CA PHE A 253 6.96 -6.79 7.60
C PHE A 253 6.03 -7.92 8.06
N ARG A 254 4.74 -7.61 8.19
CA ARG A 254 3.72 -8.54 8.63
C ARG A 254 2.48 -8.47 7.76
N TYR A 255 2.00 -9.64 7.35
CA TYR A 255 0.77 -9.81 6.60
C TYR A 255 -0.16 -10.76 7.35
N ASP A 256 -1.30 -10.24 7.84
CA ASP A 256 -2.32 -11.07 8.49
C ASP A 256 -3.17 -11.84 7.49
N TRP A 257 -3.10 -11.46 6.21
CA TRP A 257 -3.76 -12.17 5.12
C TRP A 257 -2.74 -12.96 4.28
N GLY A 258 -2.46 -14.21 4.68
CA GLY A 258 -1.45 -15.05 4.04
C GLY A 258 -1.67 -15.25 2.54
N TRP A 259 -2.93 -15.43 2.08
CA TRP A 259 -3.23 -15.56 0.66
C TRP A 259 -2.73 -14.37 -0.17
N TYR A 260 -2.87 -13.15 0.36
CA TYR A 260 -2.35 -11.95 -0.30
C TYR A 260 -0.84 -12.02 -0.51
N ALA A 261 -0.09 -12.25 0.54
CA ALA A 261 1.37 -12.26 0.48
C ALA A 261 1.92 -13.47 -0.29
N ASP A 262 1.41 -14.67 0.00
CA ASP A 262 2.00 -15.93 -0.50
C ASP A 262 1.49 -16.30 -1.90
N THR A 263 0.22 -15.93 -2.21
CA THR A 263 -0.41 -16.33 -3.47
C THR A 263 -0.53 -15.16 -4.43
N LEU A 264 -1.08 -14.02 -4.02
CA LEU A 264 -1.38 -12.91 -4.92
C LEU A 264 -0.13 -12.11 -5.27
N ILE A 265 0.65 -11.66 -4.28
CA ILE A 265 1.97 -11.05 -4.50
C ILE A 265 3.00 -12.13 -4.82
N GLY A 266 3.02 -13.21 -4.06
CA GLY A 266 3.93 -14.35 -4.25
C GLY A 266 5.27 -14.20 -3.57
N ALA A 267 5.45 -13.19 -2.71
CA ALA A 267 6.67 -12.96 -1.94
C ALA A 267 6.33 -12.24 -0.62
N ARG A 268 7.13 -12.49 0.42
CA ARG A 268 7.05 -11.80 1.70
C ARG A 268 8.24 -10.88 1.87
N PHE A 269 7.97 -9.63 2.18
CA PHE A 269 8.99 -8.63 2.45
C PHE A 269 9.93 -9.05 3.59
N LEU A 270 11.22 -8.82 3.41
CA LEU A 270 12.27 -9.02 4.40
C LEU A 270 12.74 -7.68 4.97
N GLY A 271 13.02 -6.72 4.11
CA GLY A 271 13.57 -5.42 4.46
C GLY A 271 14.08 -4.67 3.23
N HIS A 272 14.64 -3.51 3.49
CA HIS A 272 15.39 -2.70 2.53
C HIS A 272 16.52 -1.97 3.27
N PRO A 273 17.63 -1.58 2.63
CA PRO A 273 18.61 -0.70 3.24
C PRO A 273 17.99 0.65 3.63
N ARG A 274 18.40 1.21 4.78
CA ARG A 274 17.89 2.51 5.25
C ARG A 274 18.98 3.58 5.33
N SER A 275 20.25 3.17 5.22
CA SER A 275 21.39 4.08 5.39
C SER A 275 22.49 3.80 4.36
N PRO A 276 22.37 4.30 3.11
CA PRO A 276 21.31 5.13 2.56
C PRO A 276 20.07 4.33 2.14
N GLY A 277 18.87 4.91 2.33
CA GLY A 277 17.60 4.27 1.98
C GLY A 277 17.37 4.17 0.47
N PHE A 278 17.91 5.12 -0.28
CA PHE A 278 17.88 5.12 -1.75
C PHE A 278 19.26 4.89 -2.30
N GLN A 279 19.41 3.90 -3.16
CA GLN A 279 20.68 3.55 -3.76
C GLN A 279 20.55 3.35 -5.27
N ASP A 280 21.62 3.70 -6.00
CA ASP A 280 21.75 3.34 -7.41
C ASP A 280 22.02 1.85 -7.51
N ALA A 281 21.26 1.15 -8.36
CA ALA A 281 21.54 -0.23 -8.70
C ALA A 281 21.30 -0.50 -10.19
N LEU A 282 21.94 -1.53 -10.72
CA LEU A 282 21.73 -2.00 -12.08
C LEU A 282 20.51 -2.93 -12.11
N VAL A 283 19.45 -2.47 -12.77
CA VAL A 283 18.26 -3.28 -13.06
C VAL A 283 18.53 -4.08 -14.31
N LEU A 284 18.29 -5.38 -14.27
CA LEU A 284 18.47 -6.33 -15.35
C LEU A 284 17.12 -6.84 -15.83
N VAL A 285 16.93 -6.93 -17.16
CA VAL A 285 15.79 -7.64 -17.74
C VAL A 285 16.06 -9.13 -17.64
N ASP A 286 15.21 -9.85 -16.91
CA ASP A 286 15.37 -11.28 -16.67
C ASP A 286 14.89 -12.12 -17.87
N ASP A 287 13.72 -11.77 -18.42
CA ASP A 287 13.19 -12.39 -19.64
C ASP A 287 12.94 -11.33 -20.72
N PRO A 288 13.87 -11.14 -21.67
CA PRO A 288 13.70 -10.18 -22.77
C PRO A 288 12.68 -10.64 -23.83
N THR A 289 12.23 -11.89 -23.80
CA THR A 289 11.24 -12.44 -24.72
C THR A 289 9.81 -12.21 -24.25
N ASN A 290 9.62 -11.93 -22.96
CA ASN A 290 8.31 -11.65 -22.39
C ASN A 290 7.72 -10.37 -22.99
N TRP A 291 6.43 -10.41 -23.34
CA TRP A 291 5.76 -9.25 -23.93
C TRP A 291 5.81 -8.01 -23.03
N VAL A 292 5.80 -8.16 -21.72
CA VAL A 292 5.83 -7.02 -20.77
C VAL A 292 7.17 -6.31 -20.83
N THR A 293 8.27 -7.01 -21.03
CA THR A 293 9.64 -6.47 -21.08
C THR A 293 10.10 -6.03 -22.46
N GLN A 294 9.37 -6.40 -23.53
CA GLN A 294 9.74 -6.02 -24.90
C GLN A 294 9.98 -4.54 -25.08
N GLY A 295 11.14 -4.20 -25.67
CA GLY A 295 11.58 -2.82 -25.93
C GLY A 295 12.17 -2.13 -24.71
N LEU A 296 12.38 -2.82 -23.59
CA LEU A 296 13.31 -2.39 -22.55
C LEU A 296 14.75 -2.69 -22.98
N PRO A 297 15.74 -1.86 -22.55
CA PRO A 297 17.15 -2.22 -22.70
C PRO A 297 17.46 -3.45 -21.84
N ALA A 298 18.51 -4.19 -22.14
CA ALA A 298 18.90 -5.38 -21.36
C ALA A 298 19.17 -5.04 -19.88
N SER A 299 19.65 -3.81 -19.62
CA SER A 299 19.85 -3.27 -18.28
C SER A 299 19.84 -1.75 -18.27
N TRP A 300 19.61 -1.15 -17.09
CA TRP A 300 19.76 0.29 -16.86
C TRP A 300 20.00 0.58 -15.36
N ASN A 301 20.65 1.68 -15.05
CA ASN A 301 20.77 2.16 -13.67
C ASN A 301 19.50 2.87 -13.24
N LEU A 302 19.13 2.66 -11.98
CA LEU A 302 18.01 3.33 -11.34
C LEU A 302 18.32 3.55 -9.85
N THR A 303 18.01 4.74 -9.34
CA THR A 303 18.04 5.02 -7.89
C THR A 303 16.67 4.72 -7.32
N GLU A 304 16.59 3.79 -6.37
CA GLU A 304 15.31 3.42 -5.74
C GLU A 304 15.53 2.89 -4.31
N GLU A 305 14.45 2.67 -3.57
CA GLU A 305 14.41 1.89 -2.35
C GLU A 305 14.28 0.40 -2.71
N TRP A 306 15.35 -0.36 -2.54
CA TRP A 306 15.41 -1.73 -3.01
C TRP A 306 14.88 -2.72 -1.98
N TYR A 307 13.71 -3.29 -2.26
CA TYR A 307 13.07 -4.29 -1.40
C TYR A 307 13.69 -5.66 -1.59
N SER A 308 14.10 -6.27 -0.48
CA SER A 308 14.44 -7.69 -0.41
C SER A 308 13.27 -8.50 0.14
N PHE A 309 13.13 -9.73 -0.30
CA PHE A 309 12.07 -10.65 0.08
C PHE A 309 12.65 -11.88 0.77
N LYS A 310 11.86 -12.52 1.65
CA LYS A 310 12.28 -13.72 2.40
C LYS A 310 12.61 -14.91 1.49
N ALA A 311 12.05 -14.92 0.29
CA ALA A 311 12.33 -15.91 -0.75
C ALA A 311 11.99 -15.31 -2.13
N SER A 312 12.64 -15.81 -3.18
CA SER A 312 12.33 -15.41 -4.55
C SER A 312 10.87 -15.77 -4.90
N PRO A 313 10.11 -14.87 -5.55
CA PRO A 313 8.75 -15.14 -6.01
C PRO A 313 8.67 -16.28 -7.05
N ARG A 314 9.79 -16.67 -7.66
CA ARG A 314 9.84 -17.85 -8.54
C ARG A 314 9.36 -19.11 -7.82
N LEU A 315 9.67 -19.24 -6.52
CA LEU A 315 9.24 -20.39 -5.72
C LEU A 315 7.72 -20.47 -5.55
N SER A 316 7.02 -19.34 -5.70
CA SER A 316 5.55 -19.29 -5.69
C SER A 316 4.93 -19.42 -7.09
N GLY A 317 5.73 -19.66 -8.13
CA GLY A 317 5.31 -19.77 -9.52
C GLY A 317 5.17 -18.42 -10.24
N ALA A 318 5.80 -17.36 -9.75
CA ALA A 318 5.86 -16.08 -10.45
C ALA A 318 6.85 -16.13 -11.61
N HIS A 319 6.51 -15.44 -12.69
CA HIS A 319 7.39 -15.18 -13.82
C HIS A 319 8.11 -13.85 -13.60
N VAL A 320 9.40 -13.91 -13.31
CA VAL A 320 10.23 -12.74 -13.05
C VAL A 320 10.50 -11.99 -14.35
N LEU A 321 10.30 -10.69 -14.33
CA LEU A 321 10.50 -9.76 -15.43
C LEU A 321 11.81 -8.99 -15.29
N LEU A 322 12.06 -8.50 -14.07
CA LEU A 322 13.24 -7.70 -13.72
C LEU A 322 13.85 -8.20 -12.43
N ARG A 323 15.17 -8.12 -12.35
CA ARG A 323 15.97 -8.41 -11.16
C ARG A 323 17.07 -7.36 -10.98
N LEU A 324 17.67 -7.30 -9.79
CA LEU A 324 18.84 -6.47 -9.53
C LEU A 324 20.14 -7.24 -9.73
N ASP A 325 21.19 -6.52 -10.09
CA ASP A 325 22.56 -6.94 -9.89
C ASP A 325 23.02 -6.46 -8.50
N GLU A 326 23.01 -7.37 -7.54
CA GLU A 326 23.36 -7.08 -6.14
C GLU A 326 24.82 -6.63 -5.95
N GLY A 327 25.70 -6.87 -6.93
CA GLY A 327 27.07 -6.35 -6.92
C GLY A 327 27.16 -4.84 -7.18
N THR A 328 26.06 -4.17 -7.49
CA THR A 328 26.05 -2.75 -7.86
C THR A 328 25.53 -1.80 -6.77
N TYR A 329 25.05 -2.32 -5.65
CA TYR A 329 24.61 -1.55 -4.48
C TYR A 329 24.90 -2.32 -3.18
N ASP A 330 24.67 -1.72 -2.02
CA ASP A 330 24.87 -2.36 -0.71
C ASP A 330 23.54 -2.87 -0.13
N PRO A 331 23.23 -4.17 -0.23
CA PRO A 331 22.02 -4.76 0.32
C PRO A 331 22.19 -5.16 1.78
N THR A 332 22.72 -4.27 2.63
CA THR A 332 22.84 -4.50 4.08
C THR A 332 22.06 -3.46 4.88
N GLU A 333 21.56 -3.84 6.04
CA GLU A 333 20.88 -2.92 6.95
C GLU A 333 21.14 -3.28 8.40
N GLY A 334 21.84 -2.38 9.12
CA GLY A 334 22.12 -2.57 10.55
C GLY A 334 22.84 -3.88 10.87
N GLY A 335 23.65 -4.40 9.96
CA GLY A 335 24.34 -5.68 10.08
C GLY A 335 23.48 -6.88 9.62
N VAL A 336 22.27 -6.66 9.13
CA VAL A 336 21.42 -7.69 8.50
C VAL A 336 21.79 -7.78 7.02
N ASP A 337 22.08 -8.98 6.56
CA ASP A 337 22.31 -9.28 5.14
C ASP A 337 20.96 -9.41 4.42
N LEU A 338 20.72 -8.53 3.45
CA LEU A 338 19.52 -8.51 2.63
C LEU A 338 19.76 -9.07 1.21
N HIS A 339 20.92 -9.68 0.94
CA HIS A 339 21.17 -10.36 -0.33
C HIS A 339 20.17 -11.50 -0.54
N MET A 340 19.64 -11.60 -1.74
CA MET A 340 18.77 -12.69 -2.18
C MET A 340 19.48 -13.66 -3.11
N GLY A 341 20.58 -13.22 -3.76
CA GLY A 341 21.26 -13.92 -4.84
C GLY A 341 20.46 -13.84 -6.17
N ASP A 342 19.23 -14.36 -6.17
CA ASP A 342 18.21 -14.05 -7.18
C ASP A 342 17.31 -12.94 -6.60
N HIS A 343 17.43 -11.71 -7.11
CA HIS A 343 16.80 -10.51 -6.54
C HIS A 343 15.74 -9.90 -7.44
N PRO A 344 14.55 -10.50 -7.55
CA PRO A 344 13.45 -9.97 -8.37
C PRO A 344 12.90 -8.65 -7.85
N VAL A 345 12.61 -7.71 -8.77
CA VAL A 345 11.97 -6.42 -8.47
C VAL A 345 10.72 -6.14 -9.31
N ALA A 346 10.41 -7.00 -10.29
CA ALA A 346 9.11 -6.99 -10.98
C ALA A 346 8.79 -8.39 -11.51
N TRP A 347 7.52 -8.79 -11.40
CA TRP A 347 7.07 -10.10 -11.87
C TRP A 347 5.58 -10.12 -12.19
N THR A 348 5.19 -11.14 -12.94
CA THR A 348 3.81 -11.52 -13.22
C THR A 348 3.50 -12.89 -12.64
N LYS A 349 2.23 -13.15 -12.35
CA LYS A 349 1.77 -14.44 -11.84
C LYS A 349 0.33 -14.70 -12.24
N CYS A 350 0.03 -15.95 -12.60
CA CYS A 350 -1.34 -16.42 -12.74
C CYS A 350 -1.90 -16.88 -11.39
N VAL A 351 -3.11 -16.49 -11.05
CA VAL A 351 -3.80 -16.87 -9.81
C VAL A 351 -5.21 -17.33 -10.17
N GLY A 352 -5.43 -18.64 -10.23
CA GLY A 352 -6.63 -19.20 -10.88
C GLY A 352 -6.67 -18.83 -12.36
N ASP A 353 -7.76 -18.23 -12.80
CA ASP A 353 -7.88 -17.71 -14.16
C ASP A 353 -7.47 -16.21 -14.25
N GLY A 354 -7.19 -15.58 -13.09
CA GLY A 354 -6.79 -14.18 -13.01
C GLY A 354 -5.28 -13.96 -13.04
N ARG A 355 -4.90 -12.70 -12.92
CA ARG A 355 -3.54 -12.22 -13.11
C ARG A 355 -3.11 -11.30 -12.00
N SER A 356 -1.84 -11.41 -11.64
CA SER A 356 -1.17 -10.51 -10.71
C SER A 356 0.11 -9.98 -11.35
N PHE A 357 0.25 -8.65 -11.36
CA PHE A 357 1.50 -7.95 -11.69
C PHE A 357 1.98 -7.19 -10.46
N TYR A 358 3.22 -7.40 -10.08
CA TYR A 358 3.84 -6.63 -9.00
C TYR A 358 5.14 -5.96 -9.46
N MET A 359 5.31 -4.70 -9.04
CA MET A 359 6.52 -3.92 -9.25
C MET A 359 7.00 -3.36 -7.91
N ALA A 360 8.14 -3.83 -7.41
CA ALA A 360 8.70 -3.42 -6.12
C ALA A 360 9.27 -1.99 -6.13
N MET A 361 9.57 -1.45 -7.31
CA MET A 361 9.96 -0.05 -7.51
C MET A 361 8.75 0.88 -7.37
N GLY A 362 9.00 2.15 -6.99
CA GLY A 362 7.94 3.16 -6.96
C GLY A 362 7.84 3.97 -5.69
N HIS A 363 8.87 3.97 -4.83
CA HIS A 363 8.96 4.90 -3.72
C HIS A 363 9.27 6.32 -4.23
N ARG A 364 10.24 6.42 -5.15
CA ARG A 364 10.66 7.72 -5.68
C ARG A 364 9.69 8.22 -6.76
N PRO A 365 9.03 9.39 -6.55
CA PRO A 365 8.07 9.96 -7.50
C PRO A 365 8.62 10.13 -8.92
N GLU A 366 9.88 10.52 -9.05
CA GLU A 366 10.55 10.74 -10.32
C GLU A 366 10.71 9.47 -11.15
N ASN A 367 10.73 8.29 -10.51
CA ASN A 367 10.85 7.04 -11.23
C ASN A 367 9.61 6.72 -12.09
N TYR A 368 8.45 7.27 -11.75
CA TYR A 368 7.27 7.19 -12.62
C TYR A 368 7.41 7.99 -13.92
N GLU A 369 8.43 8.85 -14.04
CA GLU A 369 8.79 9.55 -15.29
C GLU A 369 9.94 8.87 -16.06
N ASN A 370 10.64 7.91 -15.45
CA ASN A 370 11.67 7.12 -16.12
C ASN A 370 11.05 6.34 -17.30
N PRO A 371 11.59 6.40 -18.52
CA PRO A 371 10.98 5.78 -19.69
C PRO A 371 10.86 4.25 -19.60
N ASN A 372 11.80 3.58 -18.93
CA ASN A 372 11.78 2.12 -18.77
C ASN A 372 10.72 1.71 -17.74
N VAL A 373 10.63 2.43 -16.61
CA VAL A 373 9.58 2.21 -15.59
C VAL A 373 8.20 2.46 -16.17
N LYS A 374 8.02 3.57 -16.93
CA LYS A 374 6.74 3.87 -17.63
C LYS A 374 6.33 2.78 -18.58
N ARG A 375 7.26 2.25 -19.37
CA ARG A 375 7.00 1.15 -20.31
C ARG A 375 6.63 -0.14 -19.59
N LEU A 376 7.41 -0.53 -18.57
CA LEU A 376 7.14 -1.69 -17.75
C LEU A 376 5.76 -1.61 -17.11
N LEU A 377 5.47 -0.49 -16.45
CA LEU A 377 4.20 -0.27 -15.75
C LEU A 377 3.01 -0.32 -16.73
N ALA A 378 3.10 0.38 -17.86
CA ALA A 378 2.04 0.39 -18.86
C ALA A 378 1.74 -1.02 -19.40
N ARG A 379 2.77 -1.80 -19.71
CA ARG A 379 2.61 -3.17 -20.21
C ARG A 379 2.19 -4.14 -19.12
N GLY A 380 2.73 -4.02 -17.91
CA GLY A 380 2.33 -4.82 -16.76
C GLY A 380 0.84 -4.67 -16.43
N LEU A 381 0.34 -3.42 -16.39
CA LEU A 381 -1.09 -3.15 -16.19
C LEU A 381 -1.94 -3.69 -17.35
N THR A 382 -1.47 -3.52 -18.59
CA THR A 382 -2.18 -4.03 -19.77
C THR A 382 -2.24 -5.56 -19.76
N TRP A 383 -1.14 -6.22 -19.39
CA TRP A 383 -1.12 -7.67 -19.22
C TRP A 383 -2.05 -8.12 -18.09
N ALA A 384 -2.00 -7.47 -16.93
CA ALA A 384 -2.89 -7.77 -15.81
C ALA A 384 -4.37 -7.57 -16.16
N ALA A 385 -4.70 -6.56 -16.98
CA ALA A 385 -6.05 -6.33 -17.49
C ALA A 385 -6.50 -7.33 -18.59
N ASP A 386 -5.79 -8.42 -18.79
CA ASP A 386 -6.05 -9.43 -19.82
C ASP A 386 -6.09 -8.88 -21.26
N ARG A 387 -5.24 -7.89 -21.55
CA ARG A 387 -5.10 -7.26 -22.87
C ARG A 387 -3.79 -7.62 -23.61
N GLY A 388 -2.97 -8.49 -23.00
CA GLY A 388 -1.73 -9.00 -23.60
C GLY A 388 -1.95 -10.18 -24.54
N PRO A 389 -0.86 -10.72 -25.11
CA PRO A 389 -0.89 -11.85 -26.07
C PRO A 389 -1.17 -13.20 -25.40
N THR A 390 -1.16 -13.25 -24.08
CA THR A 390 -1.38 -14.46 -23.28
C THR A 390 -2.60 -14.28 -22.38
N HIS A 391 -3.08 -15.36 -21.79
CA HIS A 391 -4.10 -15.35 -20.73
C HIS A 391 -3.77 -16.40 -19.67
N CYS A 392 -4.32 -16.25 -18.47
CA CYS A 392 -4.18 -17.23 -17.39
C CYS A 392 -5.35 -18.21 -17.39
N ARG A 393 -5.05 -19.47 -17.14
CA ARG A 393 -6.06 -20.52 -16.92
C ARG A 393 -5.54 -21.55 -15.93
N ALA A 394 -6.31 -21.78 -14.87
CA ALA A 394 -5.95 -22.74 -13.84
C ALA A 394 -4.51 -22.54 -13.29
N GLY A 395 -4.12 -21.29 -13.08
CA GLY A 395 -2.79 -20.92 -12.55
C GLY A 395 -1.65 -20.92 -13.59
N ASN A 396 -1.94 -21.22 -14.87
CA ASN A 396 -0.92 -21.25 -15.92
C ASN A 396 -1.12 -20.14 -16.95
N GLU A 397 -0.02 -19.55 -17.41
CA GLU A 397 -0.02 -18.61 -18.54
C GLU A 397 0.01 -19.40 -19.86
N ILE A 398 -0.97 -19.14 -20.73
CA ILE A 398 -1.09 -19.79 -22.03
C ILE A 398 -1.24 -18.76 -23.15
N PRO A 399 -0.69 -19.00 -24.37
CA PRO A 399 -0.87 -18.11 -25.51
C PRO A 399 -2.34 -17.99 -25.92
N ARG A 400 -2.77 -16.78 -26.33
CA ARG A 400 -4.06 -16.62 -26.99
C ARG A 400 -3.98 -17.26 -28.37
N ARG A 401 -4.85 -18.22 -28.64
CA ARG A 401 -5.06 -18.68 -30.00
C ARG A 401 -5.72 -17.53 -30.76
N ASP A 402 -5.13 -17.16 -31.90
CA ASP A 402 -5.52 -16.02 -32.73
C ASP A 402 -6.97 -15.55 -32.56
N ARG A 403 -7.12 -14.38 -31.98
CA ARG A 403 -8.27 -13.53 -32.29
C ARG A 403 -7.73 -12.42 -33.16
N SER A 404 -8.30 -12.25 -34.33
CA SER A 404 -8.12 -11.07 -35.20
C SER A 404 -8.06 -9.81 -34.33
N PRO A 405 -7.23 -8.81 -34.69
CA PRO A 405 -7.09 -7.60 -33.90
C PRO A 405 -8.49 -7.02 -33.64
N LEU A 406 -8.80 -6.80 -32.38
CA LEU A 406 -9.98 -6.05 -31.99
C LEU A 406 -9.87 -4.66 -32.64
N PRO A 407 -10.94 -4.17 -33.27
CA PRO A 407 -10.95 -2.89 -33.96
C PRO A 407 -10.63 -1.72 -33.06
#